data_6819a21c8760e322eaa725bab80a2131
#
_entry.id   6819a21c8760e322eaa725bab80a2131
#
_cell.length_a   1.000
_cell.length_b   1.000
_cell.length_c   1.000
_cell.angle_alpha   90.00
_cell.angle_beta   90.00
_cell.angle_gamma   90.00
#
_symmetry.space_group_name_H-M   'P 1'
#
loop_
_entity.id
_entity.type
_entity.pdbx_description
1 polymer ?
#
loop_
_entity_poly.entity_id
_entity_poly.type
_entity_poly.pdbx_seq_one_letter_code
_entity_poly.pdbx_strand_id
1 'polypeptide(L)'
;MNMRKTKIICTLGPAVDHAETIERLIRTGMNAARFNFSHGSHAEQLARLNMFKKVRDTLGAPVATILDTKGPEIRIKTFADGPVTLEQGQGFILTTDDVPGDGHRVSVTYANLHKEVGPGCRILVDDGLIELRVQKVEGHEIHCEVENGGPLSSNKSINIPDVHILLPSLTDKDREDLKFAVDNDFDFIAASFCRTAQDVMEIRRLLDEHHSDIRIIAKLEEPGGREQRGRDSGCGRRVMIARGDMGVEIDFTE
;
A
#
# COMPACT_ATOMS: atom_id res chain seq x y z
N MET A 1 -6.35 20.45 29.84
CA MET A 1 -6.23 20.49 28.35
C MET A 1 -7.47 19.87 27.75
N ASN A 2 -8.19 20.62 26.91
CA ASN A 2 -9.36 20.08 26.22
C ASN A 2 -8.86 19.19 25.08
N MET A 3 -8.85 17.86 25.27
CA MET A 3 -8.38 16.92 24.25
C MET A 3 -9.37 16.89 23.09
N ARG A 4 -8.95 17.34 21.90
CA ARG A 4 -9.74 17.19 20.68
C ARG A 4 -10.07 15.72 20.45
N LYS A 5 -11.33 15.41 20.15
CA LYS A 5 -11.76 14.05 19.84
C LYS A 5 -11.16 13.57 18.52
N THR A 6 -11.19 14.43 17.48
CA THR A 6 -10.56 14.17 16.19
C THR A 6 -9.05 14.34 16.29
N LYS A 7 -8.30 13.33 15.86
CA LYS A 7 -6.84 13.34 15.78
C LYS A 7 -6.41 13.59 14.34
N ILE A 8 -5.31 14.35 14.18
CA ILE A 8 -4.74 14.68 12.88
C ILE A 8 -3.48 13.86 12.68
N ILE A 9 -3.46 13.07 11.61
CA ILE A 9 -2.29 12.31 11.14
C ILE A 9 -1.71 13.06 9.95
N CYS A 10 -0.40 13.38 10.00
CA CYS A 10 0.31 14.00 8.90
C CYS A 10 1.35 13.02 8.35
N THR A 11 1.33 12.79 7.04
CA THR A 11 2.40 12.03 6.38
C THR A 11 3.62 12.92 6.21
N LEU A 12 4.76 12.45 6.73
CA LEU A 12 6.05 13.09 6.53
C LEU A 12 6.69 12.57 5.25
N GLY A 13 7.17 13.46 4.42
CA GLY A 13 7.83 13.17 3.15
C GLY A 13 8.75 14.34 2.74
N PRO A 14 9.38 14.27 1.56
CA PRO A 14 10.41 15.26 1.15
C PRO A 14 9.98 16.72 1.27
N ALA A 15 8.71 17.02 1.04
CA ALA A 15 8.18 18.39 1.13
C ALA A 15 8.18 18.96 2.57
N VAL A 16 8.32 18.12 3.58
CA VAL A 16 8.28 18.52 5.01
C VAL A 16 9.52 18.06 5.80
N ASP A 17 10.59 17.68 5.10
CA ASP A 17 11.86 17.21 5.69
C ASP A 17 12.70 18.39 6.24
N HIS A 18 12.06 19.29 6.99
CA HIS A 18 12.70 20.42 7.67
C HIS A 18 12.17 20.56 9.10
N ALA A 19 13.08 20.73 10.06
CA ALA A 19 12.74 20.82 11.48
C ALA A 19 11.68 21.89 11.78
N GLU A 20 11.80 23.06 11.14
CA GLU A 20 10.83 24.16 11.29
C GLU A 20 9.43 23.81 10.80
N THR A 21 9.33 23.05 9.69
CA THR A 21 8.05 22.61 9.17
C THR A 21 7.41 21.57 10.08
N ILE A 22 8.21 20.63 10.61
CA ILE A 22 7.75 19.63 11.58
C ILE A 22 7.26 20.33 12.86
N GLU A 23 8.00 21.30 13.37
CA GLU A 23 7.60 22.09 14.52
C GLU A 23 6.25 22.80 14.28
N ARG A 24 6.08 23.45 13.13
CA ARG A 24 4.79 24.09 12.76
C ARG A 24 3.65 23.08 12.72
N LEU A 25 3.84 21.91 12.13
CA LEU A 25 2.83 20.84 12.10
C LEU A 25 2.43 20.42 13.52
N ILE A 26 3.41 20.21 14.41
CA ILE A 26 3.14 19.85 15.80
C ILE A 26 2.36 20.96 16.50
N ARG A 27 2.80 22.22 16.40
CA ARG A 27 2.15 23.36 17.04
C ARG A 27 0.74 23.64 16.51
N THR A 28 0.50 23.37 15.22
CA THR A 28 -0.84 23.52 14.61
C THR A 28 -1.77 22.35 14.89
N GLY A 29 -1.25 21.26 15.50
CA GLY A 29 -2.07 20.22 16.10
C GLY A 29 -1.95 18.85 15.49
N MET A 30 -0.84 18.53 14.84
CA MET A 30 -0.51 17.15 14.48
C MET A 30 -0.51 16.27 15.73
N ASN A 31 -1.17 15.12 15.68
CA ASN A 31 -1.27 14.14 16.76
C ASN A 31 -0.46 12.88 16.48
N ALA A 32 -0.24 12.57 15.18
CA ALA A 32 0.63 11.49 14.78
C ALA A 32 1.36 11.83 13.47
N ALA A 33 2.60 11.42 13.38
CA ALA A 33 3.44 11.48 12.18
C ALA A 33 3.43 10.12 11.49
N ARG A 34 2.99 10.07 10.23
CA ARG A 34 2.96 8.86 9.40
C ARG A 34 4.19 8.85 8.49
N PHE A 35 4.91 7.73 8.51
CA PHE A 35 6.05 7.43 7.65
C PHE A 35 5.62 6.35 6.66
N ASN A 36 5.54 6.70 5.38
CA ASN A 36 5.13 5.77 4.33
C ASN A 36 6.33 4.98 3.80
N PHE A 37 6.38 3.69 4.10
CA PHE A 37 7.46 2.77 3.70
C PHE A 37 7.27 2.18 2.30
N SER A 38 6.23 2.58 1.58
CA SER A 38 6.13 2.32 0.14
C SER A 38 7.21 3.07 -0.64
N HIS A 39 7.79 4.13 -0.08
CA HIS A 39 8.78 5.00 -0.71
C HIS A 39 10.00 5.24 0.17
N GLY A 40 11.13 5.44 -0.50
CA GLY A 40 12.41 5.72 0.16
C GLY A 40 13.08 4.49 0.78
N SER A 41 14.33 4.67 1.17
CA SER A 41 15.14 3.66 1.85
C SER A 41 14.97 3.75 3.37
N HIS A 42 15.34 2.68 4.10
CA HIS A 42 15.40 2.71 5.57
C HIS A 42 16.29 3.84 6.10
N ALA A 43 17.39 4.15 5.40
CA ALA A 43 18.28 5.25 5.81
C ALA A 43 17.60 6.62 5.73
N GLU A 44 16.83 6.89 4.67
CA GLU A 44 16.06 8.13 4.52
C GLU A 44 14.93 8.23 5.56
N GLN A 45 14.22 7.11 5.79
CA GLN A 45 13.17 7.04 6.80
C GLN A 45 13.74 7.24 8.21
N LEU A 46 14.93 6.69 8.50
CA LEU A 46 15.61 6.87 9.79
C LEU A 46 16.04 8.33 10.00
N ALA A 47 16.60 8.97 8.97
CA ALA A 47 17.00 10.37 9.06
C ALA A 47 15.80 11.28 9.37
N ARG A 48 14.67 11.05 8.68
CA ARG A 48 13.40 11.77 8.90
C ARG A 48 12.83 11.51 10.30
N LEU A 49 12.84 10.24 10.74
CA LEU A 49 12.37 9.86 12.08
C LEU A 49 13.20 10.53 13.18
N ASN A 50 14.53 10.53 13.05
CA ASN A 50 15.42 11.15 14.02
C ASN A 50 15.19 12.66 14.10
N MET A 51 15.02 13.33 12.95
CA MET A 51 14.66 14.75 12.91
C MET A 51 13.32 15.00 13.61
N PHE A 52 12.30 14.20 13.30
CA PHE A 52 10.99 14.30 13.94
C PHE A 52 11.08 14.10 15.46
N LYS A 53 11.73 13.03 15.92
CA LYS A 53 11.90 12.74 17.35
C LYS A 53 12.58 13.91 18.07
N LYS A 54 13.67 14.44 17.49
CA LYS A 54 14.38 15.59 18.07
C LYS A 54 13.47 16.82 18.25
N VAL A 55 12.67 17.16 17.24
CA VAL A 55 11.74 18.30 17.32
C VAL A 55 10.63 18.04 18.34
N ARG A 56 10.01 16.85 18.26
CA ARG A 56 8.96 16.40 19.19
C ARG A 56 9.41 16.49 20.65
N ASP A 57 10.59 15.95 20.93
CA ASP A 57 11.13 15.85 22.30
C ASP A 57 11.54 17.25 22.84
N THR A 58 12.08 18.12 21.97
CA THR A 58 12.35 19.53 22.32
C THR A 58 11.07 20.27 22.70
N LEU A 59 9.95 19.96 22.07
CA LEU A 59 8.65 20.58 22.36
C LEU A 59 7.90 19.91 23.52
N GLY A 60 8.37 18.75 24.01
CA GLY A 60 7.63 17.94 24.98
C GLY A 60 6.24 17.54 24.48
N ALA A 61 6.08 17.36 23.16
CA ALA A 61 4.78 17.18 22.54
C ALA A 61 4.42 15.69 22.45
N PRO A 62 3.21 15.26 22.86
CA PRO A 62 2.76 13.86 22.79
C PRO A 62 2.26 13.53 21.38
N VAL A 63 3.16 13.47 20.40
CA VAL A 63 2.87 13.13 19.00
C VAL A 63 3.40 11.75 18.71
N ALA A 64 2.51 10.85 18.30
CA ALA A 64 2.83 9.45 17.99
C ALA A 64 3.52 9.29 16.62
N THR A 65 4.20 8.16 16.45
CA THR A 65 4.79 7.73 15.18
C THR A 65 4.01 6.54 14.60
N ILE A 66 3.77 6.57 13.29
CA ILE A 66 3.09 5.49 12.56
C ILE A 66 4.01 5.06 11.40
N LEU A 67 4.44 3.80 11.39
CA LEU A 67 5.03 3.19 10.21
C LEU A 67 3.90 2.59 9.37
N ASP A 68 3.78 3.02 8.12
CA ASP A 68 2.80 2.51 7.17
C ASP A 68 3.51 1.59 6.18
N THR A 69 3.19 0.29 6.23
CA THR A 69 3.83 -0.73 5.40
C THR A 69 3.41 -0.61 3.95
N LYS A 70 4.25 -1.09 3.04
CA LYS A 70 3.90 -1.17 1.62
C LYS A 70 2.78 -2.18 1.37
N GLY A 71 2.88 -3.35 2.02
CA GLY A 71 1.98 -4.47 1.79
C GLY A 71 2.20 -5.20 0.46
N PRO A 72 1.47 -6.27 0.23
CA PRO A 72 1.56 -7.10 -0.97
C PRO A 72 0.79 -6.45 -2.13
N GLU A 73 1.48 -5.64 -2.91
CA GLU A 73 0.94 -4.91 -4.06
C GLU A 73 1.41 -5.55 -5.37
N ILE A 74 0.50 -5.67 -6.34
CA ILE A 74 0.85 -6.06 -7.70
C ILE A 74 1.15 -4.81 -8.50
N ARG A 75 2.23 -4.85 -9.29
CA ARG A 75 2.62 -3.77 -10.19
C ARG A 75 3.02 -4.31 -11.55
N ILE A 76 2.87 -3.48 -12.59
CA ILE A 76 3.63 -3.70 -13.82
C ILE A 76 5.10 -3.38 -13.56
N LYS A 77 6.00 -4.03 -14.31
CA LYS A 77 7.44 -3.75 -14.26
C LYS A 77 7.81 -2.59 -15.19
N THR A 78 9.01 -2.61 -15.72
CA THR A 78 9.57 -1.50 -16.50
C THR A 78 9.35 -1.65 -18.00
N PHE A 79 9.11 -0.53 -18.67
CA PHE A 79 9.18 -0.41 -20.12
C PHE A 79 10.61 -0.10 -20.54
N ALA A 80 11.09 -0.72 -21.65
CA ALA A 80 12.46 -0.58 -22.13
C ALA A 80 12.78 0.86 -22.59
N ASP A 81 11.84 1.45 -23.33
CA ASP A 81 12.05 2.73 -24.03
C ASP A 81 11.27 3.90 -23.37
N GLY A 82 10.89 3.74 -22.09
CA GLY A 82 10.11 4.74 -21.35
C GLY A 82 8.60 4.55 -21.47
N PRO A 83 7.80 5.56 -21.07
CA PRO A 83 6.34 5.44 -21.05
C PRO A 83 5.76 5.14 -22.43
N VAL A 84 4.69 4.33 -22.45
CA VAL A 84 3.91 4.00 -23.64
C VAL A 84 2.55 4.66 -23.58
N THR A 85 1.85 4.74 -24.70
CA THR A 85 0.43 5.13 -24.73
C THR A 85 -0.38 3.95 -25.25
N LEU A 86 -1.39 3.54 -24.49
CA LEU A 86 -2.33 2.50 -24.90
C LEU A 86 -3.59 3.14 -25.49
N GLU A 87 -4.06 2.58 -26.60
CA GLU A 87 -5.28 3.04 -27.28
C GLU A 87 -6.46 2.13 -26.95
N GLN A 88 -7.64 2.67 -26.84
CA GLN A 88 -8.86 1.88 -26.64
C GLN A 88 -9.06 0.87 -27.78
N GLY A 89 -9.42 -0.36 -27.43
CA GLY A 89 -9.56 -1.48 -28.37
C GLY A 89 -8.25 -2.16 -28.76
N GLN A 90 -7.11 -1.62 -28.32
CA GLN A 90 -5.80 -2.25 -28.55
C GLN A 90 -5.68 -3.55 -27.75
N GLY A 91 -5.05 -4.57 -28.35
CA GLY A 91 -4.57 -5.75 -27.61
C GLY A 91 -3.32 -5.42 -26.78
N PHE A 92 -3.31 -5.82 -25.52
CA PHE A 92 -2.16 -5.64 -24.62
C PHE A 92 -1.93 -6.89 -23.77
N ILE A 93 -0.69 -7.28 -23.56
CA ILE A 93 -0.36 -8.51 -22.83
C ILE A 93 0.31 -8.17 -21.50
N LEU A 94 -0.26 -8.69 -20.41
CA LEU A 94 0.44 -8.78 -19.14
C LEU A 94 1.11 -10.14 -19.02
N THR A 95 2.38 -10.20 -18.68
CA THR A 95 3.08 -11.48 -18.56
C THR A 95 3.73 -11.65 -17.19
N THR A 96 3.72 -12.89 -16.69
CA THR A 96 4.43 -13.26 -15.46
C THR A 96 5.89 -13.65 -15.72
N ASP A 97 6.30 -13.72 -16.99
CA ASP A 97 7.72 -13.83 -17.36
C ASP A 97 8.44 -12.51 -17.17
N ASP A 98 9.71 -12.55 -16.85
CA ASP A 98 10.53 -11.35 -16.62
C ASP A 98 11.14 -10.84 -17.94
N VAL A 99 10.39 -10.01 -18.63
CA VAL A 99 10.80 -9.42 -19.92
C VAL A 99 10.65 -7.89 -19.88
N PRO A 100 11.48 -7.13 -20.61
CA PRO A 100 11.25 -5.70 -20.78
C PRO A 100 9.90 -5.44 -21.45
N GLY A 101 9.17 -4.43 -20.95
CA GLY A 101 7.90 -4.02 -21.52
C GLY A 101 8.06 -3.14 -22.75
N ASP A 102 7.03 -3.14 -23.60
CA ASP A 102 6.91 -2.30 -24.80
C ASP A 102 5.44 -1.87 -25.01
N GLY A 103 5.09 -1.32 -26.16
CA GLY A 103 3.71 -0.90 -26.48
C GLY A 103 2.70 -2.04 -26.63
N HIS A 104 3.14 -3.32 -26.54
CA HIS A 104 2.29 -4.50 -26.73
C HIS A 104 2.23 -5.40 -25.50
N ARG A 105 3.24 -5.35 -24.63
CA ARG A 105 3.29 -6.18 -23.43
C ARG A 105 4.12 -5.56 -22.31
N VAL A 106 3.87 -6.01 -21.08
CA VAL A 106 4.69 -5.69 -19.91
C VAL A 106 4.63 -6.83 -18.87
N SER A 107 5.74 -7.04 -18.17
CA SER A 107 5.82 -7.99 -17.05
C SER A 107 5.08 -7.45 -15.83
N VAL A 108 4.57 -8.38 -15.01
CA VAL A 108 3.99 -8.07 -13.70
C VAL A 108 4.87 -8.59 -12.56
N THR A 109 4.72 -8.02 -11.37
CA THR A 109 5.51 -8.42 -10.19
C THR A 109 5.02 -9.72 -9.55
N TYR A 110 3.76 -10.09 -9.74
CA TYR A 110 3.16 -11.28 -9.14
C TYR A 110 3.21 -12.48 -10.10
N ALA A 111 4.09 -13.43 -9.81
CA ALA A 111 4.40 -14.57 -10.68
C ALA A 111 3.23 -15.55 -10.91
N ASN A 112 2.21 -15.56 -10.04
CA ASN A 112 1.07 -16.45 -10.18
C ASN A 112 -0.18 -15.79 -10.78
N LEU A 113 -0.11 -14.52 -11.18
CA LEU A 113 -1.27 -13.77 -11.66
C LEU A 113 -2.02 -14.50 -12.77
N HIS A 114 -1.30 -15.10 -13.74
CA HIS A 114 -1.87 -15.87 -14.85
C HIS A 114 -2.71 -17.08 -14.42
N LYS A 115 -2.58 -17.56 -13.17
CA LYS A 115 -3.36 -18.70 -12.63
C LYS A 115 -4.65 -18.25 -11.93
N GLU A 116 -4.75 -16.98 -11.61
CA GLU A 116 -5.81 -16.44 -10.74
C GLU A 116 -6.81 -15.56 -11.51
N VAL A 117 -6.43 -15.13 -12.72
CA VAL A 117 -7.31 -14.35 -13.59
C VAL A 117 -7.79 -15.19 -14.77
N GLY A 118 -8.94 -14.83 -15.33
CA GLY A 118 -9.52 -15.51 -16.48
C GLY A 118 -10.31 -14.56 -17.38
N PRO A 119 -10.85 -15.07 -18.51
CA PRO A 119 -11.63 -14.27 -19.45
C PRO A 119 -12.76 -13.49 -18.77
N GLY A 120 -12.88 -12.22 -19.09
CA GLY A 120 -13.86 -11.31 -18.52
C GLY A 120 -13.40 -10.56 -17.27
N CYS A 121 -12.31 -10.96 -16.60
CA CYS A 121 -11.75 -10.22 -15.48
C CYS A 121 -11.34 -8.81 -15.90
N ARG A 122 -11.62 -7.83 -15.06
CA ARG A 122 -11.14 -6.45 -15.18
C ARG A 122 -9.80 -6.33 -14.47
N ILE A 123 -8.86 -5.67 -15.11
CA ILE A 123 -7.56 -5.33 -14.53
C ILE A 123 -7.41 -3.81 -14.67
N LEU A 124 -7.28 -3.14 -13.53
CA LEU A 124 -7.11 -1.70 -13.44
C LEU A 124 -5.63 -1.40 -13.21
N VAL A 125 -5.06 -0.50 -13.99
CA VAL A 125 -3.65 -0.09 -13.90
C VAL A 125 -3.57 1.40 -13.64
N ASP A 126 -2.56 1.83 -12.86
CA ASP A 126 -2.36 3.24 -12.46
C ASP A 126 -3.60 3.83 -11.78
N ASP A 127 -4.02 3.21 -10.68
CA ASP A 127 -5.17 3.62 -9.87
C ASP A 127 -6.47 3.73 -10.69
N GLY A 128 -6.63 2.85 -11.69
CA GLY A 128 -7.82 2.77 -12.53
C GLY A 128 -7.82 3.74 -13.73
N LEU A 129 -6.73 4.46 -13.97
CA LEU A 129 -6.62 5.31 -15.16
C LEU A 129 -6.61 4.52 -16.46
N ILE A 130 -6.06 3.31 -16.44
CA ILE A 130 -6.09 2.35 -17.54
C ILE A 130 -6.94 1.16 -17.13
N GLU A 131 -7.87 0.76 -17.98
CA GLU A 131 -8.70 -0.44 -17.80
C GLU A 131 -8.42 -1.45 -18.89
N LEU A 132 -8.11 -2.69 -18.46
CA LEU A 132 -7.87 -3.83 -19.31
C LEU A 132 -8.91 -4.90 -19.02
N ARG A 133 -9.41 -5.57 -20.07
CA ARG A 133 -10.27 -6.74 -19.92
C ARG A 133 -9.58 -7.99 -20.45
N VAL A 134 -9.46 -8.99 -19.60
CA VAL A 134 -8.86 -10.28 -19.96
C VAL A 134 -9.72 -10.96 -21.01
N GLN A 135 -9.11 -11.29 -22.15
CA GLN A 135 -9.74 -12.05 -23.23
C GLN A 135 -9.41 -13.54 -23.13
N LYS A 136 -8.15 -13.88 -22.84
CA LYS A 136 -7.67 -15.26 -22.65
C LYS A 136 -6.38 -15.26 -21.85
N VAL A 137 -6.04 -16.45 -21.32
CA VAL A 137 -4.74 -16.72 -20.69
C VAL A 137 -4.08 -17.87 -21.40
N GLU A 138 -2.85 -17.70 -21.85
CA GLU A 138 -2.05 -18.71 -22.55
C GLU A 138 -0.66 -18.82 -21.90
N GLY A 139 -0.42 -19.92 -21.21
CA GLY A 139 0.83 -20.09 -20.46
C GLY A 139 1.00 -18.98 -19.41
N HIS A 140 2.04 -18.17 -19.53
CA HIS A 140 2.34 -17.05 -18.65
C HIS A 140 1.80 -15.71 -19.16
N GLU A 141 1.11 -15.70 -20.30
CA GLU A 141 0.59 -14.48 -20.92
C GLU A 141 -0.91 -14.31 -20.67
N ILE A 142 -1.28 -13.14 -20.21
CA ILE A 142 -2.65 -12.68 -19.97
C ILE A 142 -2.96 -11.70 -21.09
N HIS A 143 -3.71 -12.15 -22.10
CA HIS A 143 -4.10 -11.35 -23.25
C HIS A 143 -5.31 -10.51 -22.89
N CYS A 144 -5.16 -9.20 -22.96
CA CYS A 144 -6.17 -8.22 -22.61
C CYS A 144 -6.54 -7.35 -23.81
N GLU A 145 -7.74 -6.80 -23.78
CA GLU A 145 -8.17 -5.68 -24.59
C GLU A 145 -8.18 -4.41 -23.71
N VAL A 146 -7.71 -3.31 -24.25
CA VAL A 146 -7.73 -2.02 -23.55
C VAL A 146 -9.14 -1.42 -23.64
N GLU A 147 -9.86 -1.35 -22.52
CA GLU A 147 -11.17 -0.71 -22.45
C GLU A 147 -11.08 0.80 -22.25
N ASN A 148 -10.14 1.23 -21.39
CA ASN A 148 -9.79 2.63 -21.23
C ASN A 148 -8.28 2.79 -21.38
N GLY A 149 -7.85 3.56 -22.37
CA GLY A 149 -6.45 3.79 -22.69
C GLY A 149 -5.91 5.11 -22.14
N GLY A 150 -4.61 5.33 -22.38
CA GLY A 150 -3.91 6.53 -21.94
C GLY A 150 -2.41 6.31 -21.81
N PRO A 151 -1.67 7.32 -21.31
CA PRO A 151 -0.24 7.19 -21.05
C PRO A 151 0.00 6.23 -19.86
N LEU A 152 0.92 5.29 -20.03
CA LEU A 152 1.29 4.30 -19.04
C LEU A 152 2.80 4.30 -18.82
N SER A 153 3.23 4.59 -17.61
CA SER A 153 4.63 4.56 -17.20
C SER A 153 4.96 3.29 -16.40
N SER A 154 6.24 3.02 -16.21
CA SER A 154 6.75 1.86 -15.46
C SER A 154 6.29 1.86 -13.99
N ASN A 155 6.24 0.67 -13.39
CA ASN A 155 6.00 0.43 -11.96
C ASN A 155 4.63 0.89 -11.43
N LYS A 156 3.63 0.99 -12.30
CA LYS A 156 2.26 1.35 -11.90
C LYS A 156 1.55 0.19 -11.20
N SER A 157 0.67 0.54 -10.26
CA SER A 157 -0.17 -0.41 -9.52
C SER A 157 -1.09 -1.21 -10.45
N ILE A 158 -1.41 -2.42 -10.04
CA ILE A 158 -2.46 -3.26 -10.63
C ILE A 158 -3.48 -3.59 -9.55
N ASN A 159 -4.74 -3.31 -9.82
CA ASN A 159 -5.89 -3.72 -9.04
C ASN A 159 -6.77 -4.65 -9.89
N ILE A 160 -7.35 -5.66 -9.27
CA ILE A 160 -8.17 -6.66 -9.96
C ILE A 160 -9.46 -6.80 -9.16
N PRO A 161 -10.44 -5.91 -9.40
CA PRO A 161 -11.73 -5.97 -8.72
C PRO A 161 -12.40 -7.32 -8.93
N ASP A 162 -13.15 -7.78 -7.93
CA ASP A 162 -13.94 -9.01 -7.95
C ASP A 162 -13.15 -10.32 -8.04
N VAL A 163 -11.83 -10.28 -8.00
CA VAL A 163 -10.96 -11.48 -8.01
C VAL A 163 -10.19 -11.58 -6.69
N HIS A 164 -10.36 -12.71 -6.00
CA HIS A 164 -9.59 -12.97 -4.79
C HIS A 164 -8.18 -13.43 -5.14
N ILE A 165 -7.20 -12.52 -5.02
CA ILE A 165 -5.79 -12.81 -5.29
C ILE A 165 -5.10 -13.38 -4.04
N LEU A 166 -4.40 -14.50 -4.21
CA LEU A 166 -3.71 -15.22 -3.11
C LEU A 166 -2.32 -14.63 -2.81
N LEU A 167 -2.26 -13.32 -2.59
CA LEU A 167 -1.02 -12.69 -2.14
C LEU A 167 -0.72 -13.05 -0.69
N PRO A 168 0.57 -13.19 -0.31
CA PRO A 168 0.95 -13.33 1.09
C PRO A 168 0.50 -12.11 1.89
N SER A 169 0.17 -12.28 3.16
CA SER A 169 -0.22 -11.17 4.06
C SER A 169 0.93 -10.20 4.34
N LEU A 170 2.17 -10.69 4.29
CA LEU A 170 3.39 -9.91 4.48
C LEU A 170 4.43 -10.28 3.42
N THR A 171 5.02 -9.28 2.80
CA THR A 171 6.21 -9.45 1.97
C THR A 171 7.48 -9.52 2.83
N ASP A 172 8.61 -9.96 2.25
CA ASP A 172 9.90 -9.93 2.95
C ASP A 172 10.26 -8.50 3.36
N LYS A 173 9.98 -7.52 2.50
CA LYS A 173 10.16 -6.10 2.82
C LYS A 173 9.31 -5.67 4.01
N ASP A 174 8.06 -6.08 4.10
CA ASP A 174 7.21 -5.73 5.24
C ASP A 174 7.78 -6.32 6.54
N ARG A 175 8.36 -7.52 6.52
CA ARG A 175 9.05 -8.12 7.67
C ARG A 175 10.27 -7.30 8.12
N GLU A 176 11.05 -6.81 7.17
CA GLU A 176 12.18 -5.91 7.44
C GLU A 176 11.69 -4.56 8.00
N ASP A 177 10.60 -4.02 7.45
CA ASP A 177 9.98 -2.77 7.90
C ASP A 177 9.40 -2.91 9.32
N LEU A 178 8.80 -4.06 9.66
CA LEU A 178 8.32 -4.36 11.02
C LEU A 178 9.48 -4.42 12.01
N LYS A 179 10.57 -5.09 11.64
CA LYS A 179 11.78 -5.10 12.47
C LYS A 179 12.33 -3.69 12.67
N PHE A 180 12.40 -2.89 11.60
CA PHE A 180 12.81 -1.49 11.67
C PHE A 180 11.92 -0.69 12.63
N ALA A 181 10.60 -0.92 12.62
CA ALA A 181 9.67 -0.26 13.54
C ALA A 181 9.99 -0.57 15.01
N VAL A 182 10.29 -1.84 15.31
CA VAL A 182 10.68 -2.27 16.65
C VAL A 182 12.01 -1.64 17.07
N ASP A 183 13.03 -1.75 16.22
CA ASP A 183 14.38 -1.23 16.49
C ASP A 183 14.39 0.30 16.68
N ASN A 184 13.35 0.99 16.21
CA ASN A 184 13.24 2.45 16.23
C ASN A 184 12.03 2.99 17.03
N ASP A 185 11.45 2.21 17.93
CA ASP A 185 10.39 2.61 18.87
C ASP A 185 9.23 3.36 18.19
N PHE A 186 8.62 2.77 17.16
CA PHE A 186 7.38 3.28 16.62
C PHE A 186 6.20 2.97 17.55
N ASP A 187 5.20 3.86 17.59
CA ASP A 187 4.00 3.68 18.42
C ASP A 187 2.95 2.80 17.72
N PHE A 188 2.88 2.88 16.38
CA PHE A 188 1.90 2.18 15.56
C PHE A 188 2.52 1.63 14.27
N ILE A 189 1.95 0.49 13.82
CA ILE A 189 2.04 -0.02 12.45
C ILE A 189 0.70 0.19 11.78
N ALA A 190 0.64 0.88 10.64
CA ALA A 190 -0.49 0.85 9.72
C ALA A 190 -0.21 -0.24 8.68
N ALA A 191 -0.94 -1.34 8.78
CA ALA A 191 -0.73 -2.53 7.96
C ALA A 191 -1.58 -2.45 6.69
N SER A 192 -0.92 -2.36 5.53
CA SER A 192 -1.57 -2.28 4.22
C SER A 192 -2.15 -3.63 3.80
N PHE A 193 -3.24 -3.60 3.05
CA PHE A 193 -3.92 -4.76 2.47
C PHE A 193 -4.30 -5.85 3.48
N CYS A 194 -4.78 -5.44 4.67
CA CYS A 194 -5.34 -6.38 5.63
C CYS A 194 -6.71 -6.88 5.14
N ARG A 195 -6.77 -8.10 4.65
CA ARG A 195 -7.96 -8.76 4.12
C ARG A 195 -8.71 -9.56 5.19
N THR A 196 -7.94 -10.14 6.12
CA THR A 196 -8.46 -11.05 7.16
C THR A 196 -7.88 -10.73 8.53
N ALA A 197 -8.55 -11.22 9.59
CA ALA A 197 -8.00 -11.20 10.95
C ALA A 197 -6.67 -11.97 11.06
N GLN A 198 -6.51 -13.01 10.24
CA GLN A 198 -5.29 -13.80 10.23
C GLN A 198 -4.07 -12.97 9.79
N ASP A 199 -4.26 -12.02 8.86
CA ASP A 199 -3.19 -11.12 8.42
C ASP A 199 -2.71 -10.24 9.59
N VAL A 200 -3.67 -9.68 10.36
CA VAL A 200 -3.35 -8.89 11.56
C VAL A 200 -2.66 -9.75 12.63
N MET A 201 -3.11 -11.00 12.79
CA MET A 201 -2.51 -11.94 13.75
C MET A 201 -1.08 -12.32 13.38
N GLU A 202 -0.76 -12.43 12.09
CA GLU A 202 0.61 -12.69 11.63
C GLU A 202 1.54 -11.53 12.00
N ILE A 203 1.11 -10.29 11.77
CA ILE A 203 1.86 -9.10 12.20
C ILE A 203 2.03 -9.10 13.71
N ARG A 204 0.98 -9.39 14.48
CA ARG A 204 1.05 -9.45 15.94
C ARG A 204 2.08 -10.47 16.42
N ARG A 205 2.10 -11.67 15.83
CA ARG A 205 3.09 -12.70 16.18
C ARG A 205 4.52 -12.22 15.97
N LEU A 206 4.82 -11.60 14.82
CA LEU A 206 6.15 -11.05 14.56
C LEU A 206 6.55 -9.98 15.57
N LEU A 207 5.63 -9.10 15.95
CA LEU A 207 5.91 -8.09 16.98
C LEU A 207 6.10 -8.73 18.37
N ASP A 208 5.35 -9.79 18.70
CA ASP A 208 5.49 -10.54 19.97
C ASP A 208 6.82 -11.30 20.03
N GLU A 209 7.30 -11.87 18.92
CA GLU A 209 8.64 -12.50 18.83
C GLU A 209 9.76 -11.51 19.15
N HIS A 210 9.55 -10.23 18.88
CA HIS A 210 10.44 -9.13 19.22
C HIS A 210 10.10 -8.44 20.56
N HIS A 211 9.19 -9.00 21.37
CA HIS A 211 8.73 -8.44 22.65
C HIS A 211 8.22 -6.99 22.54
N SER A 212 7.53 -6.67 21.45
CA SER A 212 7.09 -5.31 21.13
C SER A 212 5.60 -5.11 21.33
N ASP A 213 5.24 -4.05 22.07
CA ASP A 213 3.86 -3.60 22.31
C ASP A 213 3.34 -2.63 21.24
N ILE A 214 4.03 -2.49 20.09
CA ILE A 214 3.57 -1.64 18.99
C ILE A 214 2.14 -2.02 18.60
N ARG A 215 1.32 -1.01 18.44
CA ARG A 215 -0.11 -1.17 18.14
C ARG A 215 -0.35 -1.25 16.64
N ILE A 216 -1.27 -2.12 16.22
CA ILE A 216 -1.60 -2.32 14.81
C ILE A 216 -2.86 -1.52 14.46
N ILE A 217 -2.83 -0.87 13.30
CA ILE A 217 -3.94 -0.24 12.60
C ILE A 217 -4.13 -1.03 11.30
N ALA A 218 -5.22 -1.77 11.17
CA ALA A 218 -5.53 -2.48 9.94
C ALA A 218 -6.04 -1.47 8.89
N LYS A 219 -5.41 -1.45 7.71
CA LYS A 219 -5.88 -0.65 6.58
C LYS A 219 -6.88 -1.47 5.78
N LEU A 220 -8.05 -0.88 5.52
CA LEU A 220 -9.08 -1.45 4.68
C LEU A 220 -8.97 -0.81 3.30
N GLU A 221 -8.58 -1.61 2.32
CA GLU A 221 -8.27 -1.20 0.95
C GLU A 221 -9.07 -2.02 -0.07
N GLU A 222 -9.63 -3.18 0.34
CA GLU A 222 -10.40 -4.10 -0.50
C GLU A 222 -11.79 -4.39 0.10
N PRO A 223 -12.78 -4.84 -0.73
CA PRO A 223 -14.14 -5.15 -0.28
C PRO A 223 -14.20 -6.23 0.81
N GLY A 224 -13.35 -7.25 0.73
CA GLY A 224 -13.30 -8.38 1.69
C GLY A 224 -13.07 -7.98 3.14
N GLY A 225 -12.42 -6.86 3.40
CA GLY A 225 -12.22 -6.30 4.75
C GLY A 225 -13.53 -5.82 5.42
N ARG A 226 -14.62 -5.67 4.68
CA ARG A 226 -15.94 -5.23 5.19
C ARG A 226 -16.70 -6.32 5.93
N GLU A 227 -16.66 -7.56 5.45
CA GLU A 227 -17.50 -8.63 6.00
C GLU A 227 -17.06 -9.12 7.38
N GLN A 228 -15.80 -8.86 7.75
CA GLN A 228 -15.23 -9.35 9.01
C GLN A 228 -15.33 -8.37 10.19
N ARG A 229 -15.92 -7.19 10.02
CA ARG A 229 -16.06 -6.15 11.08
C ARG A 229 -16.72 -6.62 12.38
N GLY A 230 -17.45 -7.73 12.35
CA GLY A 230 -18.23 -8.22 13.49
C GLY A 230 -17.62 -9.36 14.29
N ARG A 231 -16.54 -9.99 13.81
CA ARG A 231 -16.02 -11.23 14.43
C ARG A 231 -14.71 -11.07 15.20
N ASP A 232 -13.97 -9.97 14.99
CA ASP A 232 -12.63 -9.82 15.53
C ASP A 232 -12.48 -8.73 16.60
N SER A 233 -13.21 -8.90 17.70
CA SER A 233 -13.14 -7.99 18.85
C SER A 233 -11.83 -8.07 19.67
N GLY A 234 -10.86 -8.89 19.26
CA GLY A 234 -9.64 -9.15 20.01
C GLY A 234 -8.36 -8.49 19.49
N CYS A 235 -8.09 -8.51 18.18
CA CYS A 235 -6.79 -8.19 17.61
C CYS A 235 -6.63 -6.84 16.94
N GLY A 236 -7.70 -6.22 16.42
CA GLY A 236 -7.63 -4.97 15.66
C GLY A 236 -8.65 -3.94 16.13
N ARG A 237 -8.37 -3.24 17.23
CA ARG A 237 -9.27 -2.17 17.72
C ARG A 237 -9.16 -0.86 16.91
N ARG A 238 -8.31 -0.82 15.87
CA ARG A 238 -8.05 0.39 15.08
C ARG A 238 -8.04 0.04 13.61
N VAL A 239 -8.75 0.85 12.84
CA VAL A 239 -8.91 0.69 11.41
C VAL A 239 -8.57 2.01 10.73
N MET A 240 -7.90 1.93 9.59
CA MET A 240 -7.69 3.05 8.67
C MET A 240 -8.40 2.73 7.35
N ILE A 241 -9.35 3.56 6.96
CA ILE A 241 -10.00 3.46 5.66
C ILE A 241 -9.13 4.21 4.64
N ALA A 242 -8.46 3.48 3.76
CA ALA A 242 -7.64 4.03 2.69
C ALA A 242 -8.53 4.36 1.48
N ARG A 243 -9.17 5.53 1.51
CA ARG A 243 -10.19 5.92 0.53
C ARG A 243 -9.68 5.94 -0.93
N GLY A 244 -8.40 6.24 -1.14
CA GLY A 244 -7.78 6.20 -2.47
C GLY A 244 -7.84 4.79 -3.06
N ASP A 245 -7.21 3.84 -2.37
CA ASP A 245 -7.13 2.44 -2.80
C ASP A 245 -8.51 1.79 -2.83
N MET A 246 -9.32 2.01 -1.79
CA MET A 246 -10.68 1.50 -1.71
C MET A 246 -11.60 2.00 -2.85
N GLY A 247 -11.42 3.24 -3.32
CA GLY A 247 -12.21 3.82 -4.39
C GLY A 247 -11.87 3.27 -5.79
N VAL A 248 -10.74 2.56 -5.92
CA VAL A 248 -10.38 1.81 -7.14
C VAL A 248 -11.00 0.41 -7.13
N GLU A 249 -11.11 -0.20 -5.95
CA GLU A 249 -11.58 -1.57 -5.77
C GLU A 249 -13.11 -1.70 -5.63
N ILE A 250 -13.79 -0.64 -5.22
CA ILE A 250 -15.24 -0.64 -4.92
C ILE A 250 -15.95 0.37 -5.81
N ASP A 251 -17.07 -0.02 -6.41
CA ASP A 251 -17.92 0.90 -7.16
C ASP A 251 -18.37 2.07 -6.27
N PHE A 252 -18.40 3.28 -6.83
CA PHE A 252 -18.73 4.51 -6.10
C PHE A 252 -20.16 4.48 -5.49
N THR A 253 -21.01 3.59 -5.98
CA THR A 253 -22.39 3.42 -5.52
C THR A 253 -22.54 2.43 -4.35
N GLU A 254 -21.50 1.70 -3.99
CA GLU A 254 -21.46 0.75 -2.87
C GLU A 254 -20.74 1.32 -1.63
#